data_5b3dac9cbfc608cf73a19de248634794
#
_entry.id   5b3dac9cbfc608cf73a19de248634794
#
_cell.length_a   1.000
_cell.length_b   1.000
_cell.length_c   1.000
_cell.angle_alpha   90.00
_cell.angle_beta   90.00
_cell.angle_gamma   90.00
#
_symmetry.space_group_name_H-M   'P 1'
#
loop_
_entity.id
_entity.type
_entity.pdbx_description
1 polymer ?
#
loop_
_entity_poly.entity_id
_entity_poly.type
_entity_poly.pdbx_seq_one_letter_code
_entity_poly.pdbx_strand_id
1 'polypeptide(L)'
;MKLITTTALALVAALTAAPAAAQAPKAAPAAQEVKITPSKGATKALVELQDAVQKNDVANIPAKLAAAQAVATTKEDRYLIGKFQLMAAIAKKDDASTAAAIDAMVASGVLDASKSSALYLGMGGTYYNAKQYALAATAYQKALQFDPNNTEAPALLGESLFAQGQKAQAAAAFQRAIQSRVAAGQKPDEPLMKRAVAVAYDAQSPAAVELARQWVSSYPSASSWGDAIAIYNNLSRPDVEGMLDLYRLMQLTGSLNTGGEYAQYARAAAEQNNFNEAQAAFDAGVNAKVIDPKGAEYNDLVAGLKVKAKATAADLEVASKAATTGIALVHIGDRYAAMGDYTKAVALYRDALKKPGTDAAIANLHIGMALARSGDKAGATAALNAVTGSRADIAKFWLTYLNLKG
;
A
#
# COMPACT_ATOMS: atom_id res chain seq x y z
N MET A 1 -28.69 26.95 -40.02
CA MET A 1 -27.63 27.36 -39.08
C MET A 1 -27.81 26.52 -37.78
N LYS A 2 -27.11 25.40 -37.67
CA LYS A 2 -27.15 24.59 -36.45
C LYS A 2 -26.18 25.20 -35.44
N LEU A 3 -26.73 25.69 -34.34
CA LEU A 3 -25.97 26.25 -33.22
C LEU A 3 -24.91 25.27 -32.68
N ILE A 4 -23.76 25.85 -32.31
CA ILE A 4 -22.65 25.19 -31.64
C ILE A 4 -23.11 24.70 -30.24
N THR A 5 -23.82 23.60 -30.20
CA THR A 5 -24.03 22.83 -28.95
C THR A 5 -23.05 21.67 -28.99
N THR A 6 -21.87 21.90 -28.45
CA THR A 6 -20.88 20.82 -28.34
C THR A 6 -20.83 20.38 -26.90
N THR A 7 -21.09 19.10 -26.67
CA THR A 7 -20.93 18.42 -25.42
C THR A 7 -19.46 18.41 -25.00
N ALA A 8 -19.14 18.97 -23.85
CA ALA A 8 -17.76 19.01 -23.32
C ALA A 8 -17.21 17.59 -23.03
N LEU A 9 -18.08 16.58 -22.97
CA LEU A 9 -17.72 15.20 -22.56
C LEU A 9 -17.14 14.35 -23.70
N ALA A 10 -17.42 14.66 -24.97
CA ALA A 10 -16.95 13.81 -26.08
C ALA A 10 -15.42 13.86 -26.32
N LEU A 11 -14.74 14.88 -25.78
CA LEU A 11 -13.29 15.02 -25.95
C LEU A 11 -12.46 14.18 -24.95
N VAL A 12 -13.02 13.90 -23.77
CA VAL A 12 -12.34 13.08 -22.74
C VAL A 12 -12.24 11.62 -23.20
N ALA A 13 -13.20 11.13 -23.98
CA ALA A 13 -13.18 9.75 -24.49
C ALA A 13 -12.07 9.49 -25.54
N ALA A 14 -11.56 10.53 -26.20
CA ALA A 14 -10.46 10.37 -27.17
C ALA A 14 -9.07 10.30 -26.50
N LEU A 15 -8.97 10.67 -25.23
CA LEU A 15 -7.73 10.65 -24.45
C LEU A 15 -7.61 9.42 -23.52
N THR A 16 -8.68 8.62 -23.36
CA THR A 16 -8.70 7.48 -22.44
C THR A 16 -8.37 6.16 -23.13
N ALA A 17 -7.20 6.03 -23.71
CA ALA A 17 -6.61 4.71 -23.94
C ALA A 17 -5.80 4.32 -22.70
N ALA A 18 -6.48 3.87 -21.64
CA ALA A 18 -5.82 3.34 -20.46
C ALA A 18 -5.20 1.96 -20.76
N PRO A 19 -4.04 1.62 -20.18
CA PRO A 19 -3.51 0.27 -20.29
C PRO A 19 -4.50 -0.72 -19.66
N ALA A 20 -4.73 -1.84 -20.36
CA ALA A 20 -5.66 -2.90 -19.96
C ALA A 20 -5.15 -3.64 -18.72
N ALA A 21 -5.42 -3.12 -17.53
CA ALA A 21 -5.25 -3.80 -16.26
C ALA A 21 -6.17 -3.27 -15.14
N ALA A 22 -7.10 -2.35 -15.45
CA ALA A 22 -8.13 -1.95 -14.50
C ALA A 22 -9.51 -2.16 -15.14
N GLN A 23 -10.38 -2.91 -14.46
CA GLN A 23 -11.76 -3.06 -14.85
C GLN A 23 -12.39 -1.67 -15.02
N ALA A 24 -13.09 -1.48 -16.13
CA ALA A 24 -13.77 -0.22 -16.45
C ALA A 24 -14.66 0.23 -15.27
N PRO A 25 -14.52 1.49 -14.80
CA PRO A 25 -15.40 2.01 -13.77
C PRO A 25 -16.83 2.03 -14.27
N LYS A 26 -17.75 1.61 -13.39
CA LYS A 26 -19.20 1.77 -13.60
C LYS A 26 -19.49 3.23 -13.95
N ALA A 27 -20.12 3.47 -15.08
CA ALA A 27 -20.43 4.80 -15.59
C ALA A 27 -20.96 5.71 -14.46
N ALA A 28 -20.25 6.79 -14.21
CA ALA A 28 -20.71 7.85 -13.31
C ALA A 28 -22.02 8.47 -13.86
N PRO A 29 -22.93 8.95 -12.99
CA PRO A 29 -24.17 9.59 -13.44
C PRO A 29 -23.82 10.75 -14.39
N ALA A 30 -24.56 10.85 -15.49
CA ALA A 30 -24.34 11.83 -16.53
C ALA A 30 -24.22 13.25 -15.93
N ALA A 31 -23.02 13.81 -15.95
CA ALA A 31 -22.76 15.16 -15.50
C ALA A 31 -23.60 16.13 -16.39
N GLN A 32 -24.31 17.08 -15.76
CA GLN A 32 -25.06 18.08 -16.47
C GLN A 32 -24.14 18.79 -17.48
N GLU A 33 -24.53 18.72 -18.78
CA GLU A 33 -23.77 19.36 -19.85
C GLU A 33 -23.77 20.86 -19.67
N VAL A 34 -22.59 21.46 -19.48
CA VAL A 34 -22.43 22.91 -19.49
C VAL A 34 -22.63 23.39 -20.91
N LYS A 35 -23.74 24.08 -21.16
CA LYS A 35 -24.01 24.71 -22.45
C LYS A 35 -23.07 25.93 -22.62
N ILE A 36 -22.02 25.75 -23.40
CA ILE A 36 -21.04 26.80 -23.66
C ILE A 36 -21.48 27.56 -24.92
N THR A 37 -21.82 28.83 -24.76
CA THR A 37 -22.29 29.69 -25.85
C THR A 37 -21.28 30.82 -26.04
N PRO A 38 -20.76 31.00 -27.28
CA PRO A 38 -19.85 32.10 -27.58
C PRO A 38 -20.54 33.46 -27.50
N SER A 39 -19.77 34.50 -27.27
CA SER A 39 -20.26 35.87 -27.40
C SER A 39 -20.71 36.17 -28.86
N LYS A 40 -21.66 37.09 -29.01
CA LYS A 40 -22.15 37.47 -30.36
C LYS A 40 -21.01 37.94 -31.27
N GLY A 41 -20.04 38.68 -30.74
CA GLY A 41 -18.89 39.18 -31.48
C GLY A 41 -17.92 38.10 -31.95
N ALA A 42 -17.75 37.03 -31.14
CA ALA A 42 -16.81 35.95 -31.46
C ALA A 42 -17.44 34.82 -32.29
N THR A 43 -18.77 34.73 -32.35
CA THR A 43 -19.48 33.60 -32.97
C THR A 43 -19.00 33.30 -34.39
N LYS A 44 -18.87 34.30 -35.26
CA LYS A 44 -18.44 34.11 -36.68
C LYS A 44 -17.03 33.52 -36.73
N ALA A 45 -16.08 34.15 -36.05
CA ALA A 45 -14.67 33.72 -36.06
C ALA A 45 -14.48 32.31 -35.46
N LEU A 46 -15.24 31.98 -34.41
CA LEU A 46 -15.22 30.63 -33.80
C LEU A 46 -15.82 29.57 -34.71
N VAL A 47 -16.87 29.88 -35.49
CA VAL A 47 -17.43 28.97 -36.51
C VAL A 47 -16.41 28.71 -37.62
N GLU A 48 -15.75 29.77 -38.11
CA GLU A 48 -14.72 29.63 -39.13
C GLU A 48 -13.50 28.83 -38.63
N LEU A 49 -13.10 29.01 -37.39
CA LEU A 49 -12.05 28.22 -36.76
C LEU A 49 -12.50 26.76 -36.61
N GLN A 50 -13.71 26.50 -36.12
CA GLN A 50 -14.28 25.16 -36.01
C GLN A 50 -14.26 24.45 -37.36
N ASP A 51 -14.73 25.09 -38.42
CA ASP A 51 -14.76 24.51 -39.74
C ASP A 51 -13.37 24.17 -40.27
N ALA A 52 -12.38 25.05 -40.06
CA ALA A 52 -11.00 24.79 -40.46
C ALA A 52 -10.42 23.57 -39.70
N VAL A 53 -10.68 23.47 -38.38
CA VAL A 53 -10.22 22.32 -37.56
C VAL A 53 -10.91 21.03 -37.96
N GLN A 54 -12.23 21.02 -38.17
CA GLN A 54 -12.99 19.86 -38.59
C GLN A 54 -12.59 19.33 -39.97
N LYS A 55 -12.25 20.26 -40.90
CA LYS A 55 -11.75 19.90 -42.24
C LYS A 55 -10.26 19.59 -42.28
N ASN A 56 -9.60 19.66 -41.13
CA ASN A 56 -8.13 19.54 -40.99
C ASN A 56 -7.38 20.46 -41.95
N ASP A 57 -7.87 21.67 -42.11
CA ASP A 57 -7.26 22.72 -42.97
C ASP A 57 -6.06 23.34 -42.26
N VAL A 58 -4.97 22.58 -42.23
CA VAL A 58 -3.74 22.95 -41.50
C VAL A 58 -3.18 24.31 -41.92
N ALA A 59 -3.37 24.71 -43.16
CA ALA A 59 -2.85 25.98 -43.69
C ALA A 59 -3.59 27.19 -43.10
N ASN A 60 -4.90 27.10 -42.93
CA ASN A 60 -5.75 28.21 -42.49
C ASN A 60 -6.01 28.26 -40.98
N ILE A 61 -5.81 27.13 -40.24
CA ILE A 61 -6.02 27.08 -38.79
C ILE A 61 -5.31 28.23 -38.06
N PRO A 62 -4.01 28.55 -38.29
CA PRO A 62 -3.32 29.64 -37.57
C PRO A 62 -3.98 30.99 -37.74
N ALA A 63 -4.36 31.35 -38.99
CA ALA A 63 -5.01 32.63 -39.29
C ALA A 63 -6.42 32.70 -38.64
N LYS A 64 -7.20 31.60 -38.70
CA LYS A 64 -8.53 31.54 -38.07
C LYS A 64 -8.46 31.57 -36.55
N LEU A 65 -7.42 30.95 -35.97
CA LEU A 65 -7.15 31.02 -34.54
C LEU A 65 -6.85 32.46 -34.09
N ALA A 66 -5.94 33.13 -34.77
CA ALA A 66 -5.62 34.54 -34.48
C ALA A 66 -6.86 35.46 -34.60
N ALA A 67 -7.69 35.26 -35.62
CA ALA A 67 -8.94 36.00 -35.79
C ALA A 67 -9.92 35.76 -34.65
N ALA A 68 -10.07 34.50 -34.17
CA ALA A 68 -10.92 34.17 -33.04
C ALA A 68 -10.39 34.77 -31.72
N GLN A 69 -9.08 34.73 -31.50
CA GLN A 69 -8.42 35.33 -30.34
C GLN A 69 -8.61 36.86 -30.27
N ALA A 70 -8.55 37.54 -31.41
CA ALA A 70 -8.69 39.00 -31.49
C ALA A 70 -10.08 39.50 -31.06
N VAL A 71 -11.12 38.68 -31.19
CA VAL A 71 -12.52 39.04 -30.87
C VAL A 71 -13.05 38.37 -29.62
N ALA A 72 -12.24 37.52 -28.93
CA ALA A 72 -12.62 36.81 -27.74
C ALA A 72 -12.71 37.76 -26.54
N THR A 73 -13.90 37.89 -25.94
CA THR A 73 -14.14 38.78 -24.80
C THR A 73 -14.56 38.03 -23.54
N THR A 74 -15.19 36.86 -23.69
CA THR A 74 -15.72 36.08 -22.57
C THR A 74 -14.84 34.87 -22.21
N LYS A 75 -15.07 34.31 -21.06
CA LYS A 75 -14.43 33.04 -20.65
C LYS A 75 -14.84 31.87 -21.55
N GLU A 76 -16.08 31.89 -22.03
CA GLU A 76 -16.62 30.91 -22.97
C GLU A 76 -15.91 30.99 -24.33
N ASP A 77 -15.63 32.20 -24.84
CA ASP A 77 -14.85 32.38 -26.07
C ASP A 77 -13.46 31.76 -25.92
N ARG A 78 -12.76 32.09 -24.83
CA ARG A 78 -11.42 31.57 -24.56
C ARG A 78 -11.41 30.03 -24.40
N TYR A 79 -12.41 29.49 -23.76
CA TYR A 79 -12.57 28.03 -23.64
C TYR A 79 -12.74 27.36 -24.99
N LEU A 80 -13.61 27.89 -25.86
CA LEU A 80 -13.88 27.38 -27.22
C LEU A 80 -12.63 27.44 -28.08
N ILE A 81 -11.86 28.53 -27.99
CA ILE A 81 -10.58 28.66 -28.67
C ILE A 81 -9.62 27.55 -28.21
N GLY A 82 -9.43 27.38 -26.91
CA GLY A 82 -8.59 26.33 -26.37
C GLY A 82 -9.05 24.94 -26.81
N LYS A 83 -10.36 24.69 -26.86
CA LYS A 83 -10.95 23.44 -27.35
C LYS A 83 -10.59 23.17 -28.81
N PHE A 84 -10.69 24.14 -29.68
CA PHE A 84 -10.32 23.96 -31.09
C PHE A 84 -8.81 23.85 -31.28
N GLN A 85 -8.00 24.57 -30.48
CA GLN A 85 -6.55 24.33 -30.41
C GLN A 85 -6.22 22.90 -30.01
N LEU A 86 -6.89 22.37 -28.99
CA LEU A 86 -6.71 20.99 -28.53
C LEU A 86 -7.04 19.98 -29.65
N MET A 87 -8.16 20.16 -30.35
CA MET A 87 -8.54 19.30 -31.48
C MET A 87 -7.48 19.32 -32.59
N ALA A 88 -6.97 20.51 -32.93
CA ALA A 88 -5.94 20.68 -33.97
C ALA A 88 -4.61 20.05 -33.53
N ALA A 89 -4.21 20.20 -32.27
CA ALA A 89 -3.00 19.62 -31.71
C ALA A 89 -3.03 18.10 -31.69
N ILE A 90 -4.15 17.50 -31.27
CA ILE A 90 -4.36 16.05 -31.28
C ILE A 90 -4.28 15.48 -32.71
N ALA A 91 -4.91 16.17 -33.70
CA ALA A 91 -4.86 15.75 -35.09
C ALA A 91 -3.43 15.75 -35.66
N LYS A 92 -2.59 16.69 -35.19
CA LYS A 92 -1.16 16.76 -35.53
C LYS A 92 -0.23 15.88 -34.71
N LYS A 93 -0.75 15.24 -33.65
CA LYS A 93 0.04 14.52 -32.62
C LYS A 93 1.10 15.43 -32.01
N ASP A 94 0.77 16.69 -31.77
CA ASP A 94 1.66 17.69 -31.17
C ASP A 94 1.38 17.77 -29.66
N ASP A 95 2.19 17.10 -28.89
CA ASP A 95 2.03 16.99 -27.43
C ASP A 95 2.20 18.33 -26.72
N ALA A 96 3.13 19.18 -27.18
CA ALA A 96 3.35 20.50 -26.60
C ALA A 96 2.14 21.43 -26.80
N SER A 97 1.60 21.48 -28.02
CA SER A 97 0.38 22.22 -28.33
C SER A 97 -0.84 21.63 -27.61
N THR A 98 -0.90 20.31 -27.44
CA THR A 98 -1.96 19.63 -26.65
C THR A 98 -1.96 20.12 -25.20
N ALA A 99 -0.79 20.13 -24.55
CA ALA A 99 -0.65 20.63 -23.19
C ALA A 99 -1.04 22.11 -23.07
N ALA A 100 -0.54 22.93 -23.95
CA ALA A 100 -0.85 24.38 -23.97
C ALA A 100 -2.35 24.65 -24.17
N ALA A 101 -3.02 23.88 -25.02
CA ALA A 101 -4.45 24.00 -25.26
C ALA A 101 -5.28 23.60 -24.03
N ILE A 102 -4.90 22.51 -23.32
CA ILE A 102 -5.54 22.10 -22.07
C ILE A 102 -5.34 23.19 -21.01
N ASP A 103 -4.12 23.70 -20.84
CA ASP A 103 -3.83 24.78 -19.90
C ASP A 103 -4.69 26.03 -20.22
N ALA A 104 -4.86 26.40 -21.50
CA ALA A 104 -5.71 27.51 -21.91
C ALA A 104 -7.20 27.26 -21.61
N MET A 105 -7.69 26.04 -21.85
CA MET A 105 -9.09 25.67 -21.51
C MET A 105 -9.34 25.79 -20.02
N VAL A 106 -8.45 25.28 -19.19
CA VAL A 106 -8.56 25.33 -17.73
C VAL A 106 -8.45 26.78 -17.23
N ALA A 107 -7.48 27.53 -17.73
CA ALA A 107 -7.28 28.94 -17.38
C ALA A 107 -8.48 29.86 -17.80
N SER A 108 -9.33 29.41 -18.72
CA SER A 108 -10.54 30.16 -19.09
C SER A 108 -11.51 30.33 -17.89
N GLY A 109 -11.49 29.43 -16.93
CA GLY A 109 -12.40 29.40 -15.78
C GLY A 109 -13.83 28.92 -16.09
N VAL A 110 -14.03 28.25 -17.21
CA VAL A 110 -15.32 27.64 -17.60
C VAL A 110 -15.51 26.28 -16.94
N LEU A 111 -14.42 25.54 -16.78
CA LEU A 111 -14.45 24.21 -16.18
C LEU A 111 -14.38 24.30 -14.66
N ASP A 112 -15.20 23.50 -14.01
CA ASP A 112 -15.04 23.25 -12.58
C ASP A 112 -13.77 22.43 -12.29
N ALA A 113 -13.43 22.31 -11.00
CA ALA A 113 -12.23 21.62 -10.55
C ALA A 113 -12.21 20.14 -11.01
N SER A 114 -13.34 19.45 -10.94
CA SER A 114 -13.43 18.03 -11.33
C SER A 114 -13.17 17.82 -12.82
N LYS A 115 -13.74 18.67 -13.69
CA LYS A 115 -13.50 18.61 -15.14
C LYS A 115 -12.08 19.00 -15.51
N SER A 116 -11.50 19.99 -14.81
CA SER A 116 -10.09 20.36 -14.96
C SER A 116 -9.17 19.21 -14.60
N SER A 117 -9.41 18.54 -13.47
CA SER A 117 -8.69 17.34 -13.05
C SER A 117 -8.80 16.24 -14.11
N ALA A 118 -10.00 15.96 -14.62
CA ALA A 118 -10.22 14.93 -15.64
C ALA A 118 -9.45 15.18 -16.94
N LEU A 119 -9.34 16.44 -17.39
CA LEU A 119 -8.53 16.77 -18.57
C LEU A 119 -7.05 16.46 -18.36
N TYR A 120 -6.49 16.83 -17.20
CA TYR A 120 -5.09 16.52 -16.89
C TYR A 120 -4.86 15.03 -16.69
N LEU A 121 -5.82 14.26 -16.14
CA LEU A 121 -5.76 12.80 -16.07
C LEU A 121 -5.67 12.20 -17.48
N GLY A 122 -6.53 12.60 -18.39
CA GLY A 122 -6.51 12.11 -19.77
C GLY A 122 -5.20 12.45 -20.49
N MET A 123 -4.70 13.68 -20.33
CA MET A 123 -3.40 14.09 -20.85
C MET A 123 -2.26 13.26 -20.28
N GLY A 124 -2.27 13.03 -18.96
CA GLY A 124 -1.28 12.19 -18.30
C GLY A 124 -1.26 10.75 -18.85
N GLY A 125 -2.45 10.16 -19.11
CA GLY A 125 -2.58 8.86 -19.75
C GLY A 125 -1.99 8.82 -21.16
N THR A 126 -2.22 9.86 -21.95
CA THR A 126 -1.63 9.98 -23.29
C THR A 126 -0.11 10.00 -23.23
N TYR A 127 0.48 10.82 -22.36
CA TYR A 127 1.91 10.88 -22.16
C TYR A 127 2.49 9.57 -21.62
N TYR A 128 1.81 8.91 -20.69
CA TYR A 128 2.25 7.63 -20.15
C TYR A 128 2.33 6.55 -21.24
N ASN A 129 1.31 6.47 -22.11
CA ASN A 129 1.27 5.53 -23.22
C ASN A 129 2.36 5.83 -24.27
N ALA A 130 2.71 7.11 -24.45
CA ALA A 130 3.83 7.54 -25.28
C ALA A 130 5.20 7.36 -24.60
N LYS A 131 5.25 6.79 -23.38
CA LYS A 131 6.47 6.63 -22.55
C LYS A 131 7.13 7.96 -22.14
N GLN A 132 6.40 9.04 -22.20
CA GLN A 132 6.83 10.38 -21.78
C GLN A 132 6.53 10.56 -20.29
N TYR A 133 7.13 9.72 -19.44
CA TYR A 133 6.77 9.57 -18.02
C TYR A 133 6.89 10.86 -17.21
N ALA A 134 7.84 11.73 -17.53
CA ALA A 134 7.99 13.01 -16.85
C ALA A 134 6.82 13.96 -17.13
N LEU A 135 6.34 14.01 -18.35
CA LEU A 135 5.15 14.81 -18.75
C LEU A 135 3.88 14.19 -18.14
N ALA A 136 3.78 12.87 -18.13
CA ALA A 136 2.67 12.16 -17.47
C ALA A 136 2.60 12.49 -15.97
N ALA A 137 3.73 12.43 -15.27
CA ALA A 137 3.80 12.76 -13.84
C ALA A 137 3.37 14.23 -13.58
N THR A 138 3.83 15.16 -14.41
CA THR A 138 3.43 16.58 -14.33
C THR A 138 1.93 16.77 -14.54
N ALA A 139 1.35 16.06 -15.50
CA ALA A 139 -0.08 16.12 -15.77
C ALA A 139 -0.90 15.56 -14.60
N TYR A 140 -0.50 14.42 -14.03
CA TYR A 140 -1.17 13.84 -12.86
C TYR A 140 -1.03 14.72 -11.61
N GLN A 141 0.10 15.40 -11.43
CA GLN A 141 0.26 16.39 -10.37
C GLN A 141 -0.70 17.58 -10.55
N LYS A 142 -0.86 18.09 -11.78
CA LYS A 142 -1.86 19.13 -12.09
C LYS A 142 -3.29 18.63 -11.81
N ALA A 143 -3.61 17.39 -12.18
CA ALA A 143 -4.91 16.80 -11.84
C ALA A 143 -5.18 16.84 -10.33
N LEU A 144 -4.17 16.49 -9.51
CA LEU A 144 -4.26 16.53 -8.04
C LEU A 144 -4.30 17.93 -7.44
N GLN A 145 -3.85 18.96 -8.15
CA GLN A 145 -4.02 20.36 -7.72
C GLN A 145 -5.48 20.79 -7.83
N PHE A 146 -6.20 20.35 -8.87
CA PHE A 146 -7.60 20.65 -9.06
C PHE A 146 -8.53 19.74 -8.24
N ASP A 147 -8.18 18.48 -8.07
CA ASP A 147 -8.92 17.52 -7.25
C ASP A 147 -7.96 16.76 -6.32
N PRO A 148 -7.67 17.32 -5.14
CA PRO A 148 -6.78 16.68 -4.15
C PRO A 148 -7.28 15.32 -3.64
N ASN A 149 -8.59 15.05 -3.77
CA ASN A 149 -9.25 13.83 -3.32
C ASN A 149 -9.40 12.78 -4.43
N ASN A 150 -8.83 13.03 -5.61
CA ASN A 150 -8.87 12.08 -6.71
C ASN A 150 -8.27 10.73 -6.28
N THR A 151 -8.99 9.65 -6.50
CA THR A 151 -8.58 8.29 -6.07
C THR A 151 -7.75 7.54 -7.11
N GLU A 152 -7.64 8.05 -8.34
CA GLU A 152 -6.88 7.44 -9.45
C GLU A 152 -5.53 8.12 -9.68
N ALA A 153 -5.52 9.45 -9.69
CA ALA A 153 -4.33 10.24 -10.03
C ALA A 153 -3.08 9.87 -9.21
N PRO A 154 -3.16 9.58 -7.89
CA PRO A 154 -1.97 9.25 -7.14
C PRO A 154 -1.31 7.93 -7.58
N ALA A 155 -2.10 6.91 -7.95
CA ALA A 155 -1.56 5.65 -8.44
C ALA A 155 -0.88 5.81 -9.81
N LEU A 156 -1.51 6.56 -10.73
CA LEU A 156 -0.97 6.88 -12.06
C LEU A 156 0.31 7.72 -11.96
N LEU A 157 0.35 8.66 -11.02
CA LEU A 157 1.56 9.42 -10.68
C LEU A 157 2.66 8.47 -10.19
N GLY A 158 2.32 7.53 -9.30
CA GLY A 158 3.23 6.53 -8.78
C GLY A 158 3.87 5.69 -9.88
N GLU A 159 3.08 5.19 -10.83
CA GLU A 159 3.60 4.43 -11.98
C GLU A 159 4.52 5.29 -12.87
N SER A 160 4.14 6.55 -13.10
CA SER A 160 4.97 7.46 -13.89
C SER A 160 6.32 7.78 -13.24
N LEU A 161 6.34 7.96 -11.92
CA LEU A 161 7.55 8.19 -11.14
C LEU A 161 8.42 6.92 -11.07
N PHE A 162 7.79 5.76 -10.90
CA PHE A 162 8.50 4.48 -10.90
C PHE A 162 9.19 4.22 -12.24
N ALA A 163 8.50 4.46 -13.35
CA ALA A 163 9.06 4.33 -14.69
C ALA A 163 10.25 5.28 -14.97
N GLN A 164 10.35 6.39 -14.22
CA GLN A 164 11.49 7.31 -14.24
C GLN A 164 12.62 6.89 -13.29
N GLY A 165 12.49 5.78 -12.54
CA GLY A 165 13.44 5.36 -11.51
C GLY A 165 13.32 6.15 -10.19
N GLN A 166 12.33 7.02 -10.05
CA GLN A 166 12.10 7.85 -8.85
C GLN A 166 11.36 7.05 -7.76
N LYS A 167 11.96 5.94 -7.31
CA LYS A 167 11.32 4.91 -6.48
C LYS A 167 10.74 5.45 -5.18
N ALA A 168 11.45 6.33 -4.47
CA ALA A 168 10.98 6.90 -3.20
C ALA A 168 9.73 7.78 -3.40
N GLN A 169 9.70 8.60 -4.45
CA GLN A 169 8.55 9.44 -4.79
C GLN A 169 7.37 8.58 -5.26
N ALA A 170 7.64 7.53 -6.03
CA ALA A 170 6.65 6.56 -6.46
C ALA A 170 5.99 5.86 -5.25
N ALA A 171 6.79 5.41 -4.26
CA ALA A 171 6.27 4.81 -3.03
C ALA A 171 5.33 5.77 -2.27
N ALA A 172 5.71 7.05 -2.14
CA ALA A 172 4.86 8.06 -1.51
C ALA A 172 3.55 8.29 -2.30
N ALA A 173 3.60 8.29 -3.63
CA ALA A 173 2.42 8.43 -4.47
C ALA A 173 1.46 7.23 -4.34
N PHE A 174 1.98 5.99 -4.29
CA PHE A 174 1.17 4.81 -4.05
C PHE A 174 0.56 4.79 -2.64
N GLN A 175 1.31 5.20 -1.62
CA GLN A 175 0.77 5.35 -0.27
C GLN A 175 -0.40 6.34 -0.25
N ARG A 176 -0.26 7.49 -0.94
CA ARG A 176 -1.35 8.45 -1.11
C ARG A 176 -2.54 7.85 -1.86
N ALA A 177 -2.32 7.00 -2.86
CA ALA A 177 -3.40 6.31 -3.60
C ALA A 177 -4.27 5.45 -2.67
N ILE A 178 -3.62 4.68 -1.78
CA ILE A 178 -4.32 3.88 -0.77
C ILE A 178 -5.10 4.79 0.19
N GLN A 179 -4.45 5.83 0.72
CA GLN A 179 -5.07 6.77 1.65
C GLN A 179 -6.29 7.50 1.05
N SER A 180 -6.18 7.95 -0.21
CA SER A 180 -7.29 8.62 -0.91
C SER A 180 -8.50 7.71 -1.08
N ARG A 181 -8.29 6.43 -1.42
CA ARG A 181 -9.39 5.45 -1.52
C ARG A 181 -10.03 5.18 -0.18
N VAL A 182 -9.23 4.97 0.87
CA VAL A 182 -9.75 4.76 2.22
C VAL A 182 -10.54 5.98 2.71
N ALA A 183 -10.04 7.19 2.49
CA ALA A 183 -10.72 8.43 2.84
C ALA A 183 -12.05 8.62 2.09
N ALA A 184 -12.13 8.10 0.86
CA ALA A 184 -13.37 8.06 0.07
C ALA A 184 -14.32 6.91 0.47
N GLY A 185 -14.03 6.16 1.53
CA GLY A 185 -14.82 5.00 1.95
C GLY A 185 -14.69 3.79 1.02
N GLN A 186 -13.70 3.78 0.14
CA GLN A 186 -13.44 2.69 -0.79
C GLN A 186 -12.38 1.75 -0.23
N LYS A 187 -12.59 0.45 -0.37
CA LYS A 187 -11.54 -0.53 -0.08
C LYS A 187 -10.54 -0.50 -1.25
N PRO A 188 -9.23 -0.21 -1.01
CA PRO A 188 -8.22 -0.34 -2.06
C PRO A 188 -8.19 -1.77 -2.58
N ASP A 189 -8.11 -1.97 -3.89
CA ASP A 189 -8.01 -3.30 -4.48
C ASP A 189 -6.66 -3.98 -4.17
N GLU A 190 -6.64 -5.30 -4.16
CA GLU A 190 -5.44 -6.04 -3.79
C GLU A 190 -4.25 -5.80 -4.74
N PRO A 191 -4.43 -5.70 -6.07
CA PRO A 191 -3.34 -5.36 -6.97
C PRO A 191 -2.68 -4.03 -6.66
N LEU A 192 -3.46 -2.98 -6.33
CA LEU A 192 -2.91 -1.69 -5.91
C LEU A 192 -2.10 -1.82 -4.62
N MET A 193 -2.61 -2.56 -3.63
CA MET A 193 -1.89 -2.75 -2.36
C MET A 193 -0.58 -3.50 -2.57
N LYS A 194 -0.60 -4.60 -3.32
CA LYS A 194 0.61 -5.36 -3.69
C LYS A 194 1.63 -4.48 -4.43
N ARG A 195 1.15 -3.67 -5.36
CA ARG A 195 2.01 -2.75 -6.12
C ARG A 195 2.66 -1.70 -5.22
N ALA A 196 1.87 -1.09 -4.32
CA ALA A 196 2.37 -0.13 -3.34
C ALA A 196 3.44 -0.73 -2.43
N VAL A 197 3.20 -1.94 -1.91
CA VAL A 197 4.16 -2.69 -1.08
C VAL A 197 5.44 -2.96 -1.86
N ALA A 198 5.34 -3.50 -3.09
CA ALA A 198 6.50 -3.84 -3.92
C ALA A 198 7.36 -2.61 -4.24
N VAL A 199 6.74 -1.49 -4.61
CA VAL A 199 7.47 -0.25 -4.92
C VAL A 199 8.12 0.35 -3.67
N ALA A 200 7.42 0.33 -2.53
CA ALA A 200 7.98 0.80 -1.26
C ALA A 200 9.14 -0.07 -0.79
N TYR A 201 9.04 -1.39 -0.94
CA TYR A 201 10.12 -2.32 -0.62
C TYR A 201 11.34 -2.12 -1.54
N ASP A 202 11.13 -1.98 -2.85
CA ASP A 202 12.19 -1.71 -3.83
C ASP A 202 12.88 -0.34 -3.59
N ALA A 203 12.14 0.62 -3.04
CA ALA A 203 12.68 1.90 -2.58
C ALA A 203 13.40 1.82 -1.21
N GLN A 204 13.44 0.66 -0.57
CA GLN A 204 13.92 0.47 0.82
C GLN A 204 13.23 1.43 1.80
N SER A 205 11.97 1.76 1.54
CA SER A 205 11.20 2.70 2.35
C SER A 205 10.65 2.01 3.61
N PRO A 206 10.78 2.63 4.79
CA PRO A 206 10.12 2.14 6.01
C PRO A 206 8.60 2.00 5.88
N ALA A 207 7.97 2.75 4.95
CA ALA A 207 6.55 2.65 4.67
C ALA A 207 6.14 1.26 4.13
N ALA A 208 7.08 0.46 3.59
CA ALA A 208 6.79 -0.88 3.08
C ALA A 208 6.19 -1.80 4.16
N VAL A 209 6.69 -1.72 5.40
CA VAL A 209 6.19 -2.52 6.53
C VAL A 209 4.74 -2.16 6.87
N GLU A 210 4.44 -0.86 6.92
CA GLU A 210 3.08 -0.38 7.19
C GLU A 210 2.11 -0.76 6.08
N LEU A 211 2.50 -0.57 4.81
CA LEU A 211 1.71 -0.94 3.65
C LEU A 211 1.47 -2.46 3.60
N ALA A 212 2.47 -3.27 3.94
CA ALA A 212 2.33 -4.73 4.02
C ALA A 212 1.32 -5.14 5.12
N ARG A 213 1.35 -4.50 6.30
CA ARG A 213 0.33 -4.73 7.34
C ARG A 213 -1.08 -4.31 6.92
N GLN A 214 -1.21 -3.18 6.21
CA GLN A 214 -2.49 -2.74 5.64
C GLN A 214 -3.00 -3.72 4.59
N TRP A 215 -2.10 -4.28 3.77
CA TRP A 215 -2.46 -5.34 2.83
C TRP A 215 -2.97 -6.58 3.56
N VAL A 216 -2.25 -7.08 4.57
CA VAL A 216 -2.72 -8.20 5.43
C VAL A 216 -4.08 -7.90 6.06
N SER A 217 -4.28 -6.69 6.61
CA SER A 217 -5.56 -6.30 7.22
C SER A 217 -6.72 -6.33 6.23
N SER A 218 -6.47 -5.99 4.97
CA SER A 218 -7.50 -5.91 3.93
C SER A 218 -7.72 -7.26 3.23
N TYR A 219 -6.66 -8.05 3.07
CA TYR A 219 -6.64 -9.32 2.32
C TYR A 219 -5.84 -10.38 3.09
N PRO A 220 -6.37 -10.85 4.24
CA PRO A 220 -5.67 -11.82 5.08
C PRO A 220 -5.59 -13.18 4.39
N SER A 221 -4.36 -13.69 4.28
CA SER A 221 -4.04 -15.01 3.75
C SER A 221 -2.69 -15.47 4.28
N ALA A 222 -2.40 -16.77 4.23
CA ALA A 222 -1.08 -17.28 4.58
C ALA A 222 0.03 -16.58 3.78
N SER A 223 -0.20 -16.34 2.49
CA SER A 223 0.76 -15.64 1.62
C SER A 223 0.98 -14.19 2.05
N SER A 224 -0.10 -13.41 2.25
CA SER A 224 0.06 -11.99 2.64
C SER A 224 0.74 -11.83 4.00
N TRP A 225 0.49 -12.73 4.95
CA TRP A 225 1.20 -12.77 6.23
C TRP A 225 2.69 -13.09 6.05
N GLY A 226 3.00 -14.13 5.27
CA GLY A 226 4.39 -14.54 4.99
C GLY A 226 5.17 -13.41 4.32
N ASP A 227 4.62 -12.81 3.27
CA ASP A 227 5.24 -11.71 2.54
C ASP A 227 5.45 -10.47 3.44
N ALA A 228 4.45 -10.10 4.26
CA ALA A 228 4.56 -8.95 5.14
C ALA A 228 5.63 -9.13 6.22
N ILE A 229 5.73 -10.32 6.81
CA ILE A 229 6.75 -10.65 7.81
C ILE A 229 8.14 -10.72 7.16
N ALA A 230 8.26 -11.28 5.95
CA ALA A 230 9.50 -11.32 5.19
C ALA A 230 10.01 -9.89 4.85
N ILE A 231 9.11 -8.98 4.46
CA ILE A 231 9.44 -7.57 4.21
C ILE A 231 9.96 -6.92 5.50
N TYR A 232 9.28 -7.13 6.62
CA TYR A 232 9.74 -6.61 7.92
C TYR A 232 11.13 -7.16 8.29
N ASN A 233 11.31 -8.47 8.18
CA ASN A 233 12.60 -9.12 8.47
C ASN A 233 13.75 -8.54 7.64
N ASN A 234 13.53 -8.36 6.34
CA ASN A 234 14.56 -7.86 5.42
C ASN A 234 14.92 -6.39 5.68
N LEU A 235 13.95 -5.56 6.03
CA LEU A 235 14.16 -4.12 6.23
C LEU A 235 14.61 -3.78 7.66
N SER A 236 14.06 -4.45 8.66
CA SER A 236 14.26 -4.12 10.08
C SER A 236 15.29 -5.00 10.76
N ARG A 237 15.57 -6.19 10.20
CA ARG A 237 16.56 -7.16 10.71
C ARG A 237 16.44 -7.38 12.22
N PRO A 238 15.29 -7.87 12.71
CA PRO A 238 15.10 -8.13 14.14
C PRO A 238 16.14 -9.15 14.65
N ASP A 239 16.42 -9.10 15.94
CA ASP A 239 17.23 -10.13 16.60
C ASP A 239 16.50 -11.48 16.64
N VAL A 240 17.19 -12.50 17.12
CA VAL A 240 16.67 -13.88 17.18
C VAL A 240 15.37 -13.96 17.98
N GLU A 241 15.27 -13.22 19.10
CA GLU A 241 14.07 -13.19 19.93
C GLU A 241 12.88 -12.56 19.20
N GLY A 242 13.11 -11.42 18.51
CA GLY A 242 12.08 -10.78 17.69
C GLY A 242 11.64 -11.63 16.50
N MET A 243 12.57 -12.39 15.89
CA MET A 243 12.19 -13.38 14.88
C MET A 243 11.39 -14.54 15.48
N LEU A 244 11.73 -14.99 16.67
CA LEU A 244 10.97 -16.04 17.37
C LEU A 244 9.52 -15.61 17.58
N ASP A 245 9.28 -14.34 17.99
CA ASP A 245 7.95 -13.80 18.18
C ASP A 245 7.14 -13.73 16.86
N LEU A 246 7.82 -13.48 15.73
CA LEU A 246 7.21 -13.52 14.41
C LEU A 246 6.93 -14.96 13.94
N TYR A 247 7.82 -15.93 14.20
CA TYR A 247 7.55 -17.34 13.89
C TYR A 247 6.33 -17.88 14.64
N ARG A 248 6.15 -17.47 15.90
CA ARG A 248 4.94 -17.76 16.69
C ARG A 248 3.68 -17.25 16.00
N LEU A 249 3.75 -16.03 15.44
CA LEU A 249 2.65 -15.43 14.67
C LEU A 249 2.44 -16.15 13.33
N MET A 250 3.53 -16.47 12.60
CA MET A 250 3.47 -17.21 11.34
C MET A 250 2.81 -18.58 11.53
N GLN A 251 3.09 -19.27 12.62
CA GLN A 251 2.43 -20.54 12.95
C GLN A 251 0.91 -20.36 13.13
N LEU A 252 0.47 -19.30 13.83
CA LEU A 252 -0.95 -19.02 14.06
C LEU A 252 -1.70 -18.58 12.80
N THR A 253 -1.02 -17.96 11.88
CA THR A 253 -1.59 -17.47 10.61
C THR A 253 -1.47 -18.48 9.47
N GLY A 254 -0.80 -19.62 9.72
CA GLY A 254 -0.55 -20.65 8.72
C GLY A 254 0.43 -20.21 7.63
N SER A 255 1.26 -19.20 7.90
CA SER A 255 2.21 -18.66 6.94
C SER A 255 3.59 -19.31 6.99
N LEU A 256 3.84 -20.22 7.92
CA LEU A 256 4.97 -21.17 7.85
C LEU A 256 4.62 -22.24 6.80
N ASN A 257 5.38 -22.31 5.71
CA ASN A 257 5.03 -23.18 4.59
C ASN A 257 6.23 -23.97 4.00
N THR A 258 7.43 -23.74 4.49
CA THR A 258 8.65 -24.45 4.06
C THR A 258 9.35 -25.15 5.23
N GLY A 259 10.04 -26.25 4.94
CA GLY A 259 10.84 -26.96 5.96
C GLY A 259 11.95 -26.07 6.54
N GLY A 260 12.50 -25.16 5.74
CA GLY A 260 13.48 -24.17 6.19
C GLY A 260 12.94 -23.24 7.27
N GLU A 261 11.71 -22.71 7.09
CA GLU A 261 11.07 -21.81 8.06
C GLU A 261 10.77 -22.52 9.39
N TYR A 262 10.21 -23.73 9.35
CA TYR A 262 9.99 -24.52 10.56
C TYR A 262 11.31 -24.87 11.27
N ALA A 263 12.36 -25.19 10.52
CA ALA A 263 13.68 -25.48 11.10
C ALA A 263 14.31 -24.20 11.72
N GLN A 264 14.15 -23.04 11.09
CA GLN A 264 14.61 -21.76 11.64
C GLN A 264 13.83 -21.40 12.91
N TYR A 265 12.52 -21.62 12.93
CA TYR A 265 11.71 -21.47 14.15
C TYR A 265 12.24 -22.36 15.27
N ALA A 266 12.44 -23.64 15.01
CA ALA A 266 12.95 -24.57 16.00
C ALA A 266 14.36 -24.17 16.51
N ARG A 267 15.25 -23.70 15.61
CA ARG A 267 16.58 -23.21 16.00
C ARG A 267 16.49 -21.95 16.86
N ALA A 268 15.67 -20.98 16.48
CA ALA A 268 15.48 -19.76 17.25
C ALA A 268 14.95 -20.05 18.68
N ALA A 269 13.99 -20.96 18.80
CA ALA A 269 13.51 -21.39 20.12
C ALA A 269 14.60 -22.14 20.93
N ALA A 270 15.40 -22.98 20.28
CA ALA A 270 16.50 -23.70 20.95
C ALA A 270 17.61 -22.73 21.42
N GLU A 271 17.92 -21.68 20.70
CA GLU A 271 18.88 -20.63 21.10
C GLU A 271 18.41 -19.90 22.36
N GLN A 272 17.10 -19.75 22.56
CA GLN A 272 16.50 -19.22 23.79
C GLN A 272 16.33 -20.29 24.88
N ASN A 273 16.95 -21.47 24.72
CA ASN A 273 16.82 -22.59 25.59
C ASN A 273 15.37 -23.07 25.83
N ASN A 274 14.45 -22.77 24.90
CA ASN A 274 13.07 -23.24 24.94
C ASN A 274 12.91 -24.52 24.11
N PHE A 275 13.47 -25.64 24.61
CA PHE A 275 13.51 -26.92 23.90
C PHE A 275 12.13 -27.57 23.73
N ASN A 276 11.16 -27.21 24.57
CA ASN A 276 9.77 -27.63 24.41
C ASN A 276 9.18 -27.00 23.11
N GLU A 277 9.36 -25.71 22.94
CA GLU A 277 8.90 -24.98 21.74
C GLU A 277 9.67 -25.41 20.48
N ALA A 278 10.99 -25.56 20.60
CA ALA A 278 11.84 -26.00 19.51
C ALA A 278 11.42 -27.37 18.95
N GLN A 279 11.13 -28.33 19.84
CA GLN A 279 10.61 -29.63 19.42
C GLN A 279 9.24 -29.52 18.78
N ALA A 280 8.33 -28.76 19.40
CA ALA A 280 6.97 -28.56 18.84
C ALA A 280 6.99 -27.93 17.47
N ALA A 281 7.88 -26.94 17.23
CA ALA A 281 8.06 -26.30 15.92
C ALA A 281 8.58 -27.29 14.86
N PHE A 282 9.59 -28.10 15.23
CA PHE A 282 10.12 -29.12 14.34
C PHE A 282 9.07 -30.18 13.98
N ASP A 283 8.37 -30.71 15.00
CA ASP A 283 7.30 -31.71 14.81
C ASP A 283 6.14 -31.14 13.95
N ALA A 284 5.83 -29.86 14.08
CA ALA A 284 4.84 -29.21 13.24
C ALA A 284 5.26 -29.22 11.76
N GLY A 285 6.53 -28.98 11.46
CA GLY A 285 7.06 -29.07 10.09
C GLY A 285 7.03 -30.49 9.53
N VAL A 286 7.30 -31.50 10.37
CA VAL A 286 7.18 -32.92 10.00
C VAL A 286 5.71 -33.27 9.73
N ASN A 287 4.79 -32.85 10.60
CA ASN A 287 3.35 -33.08 10.44
C ASN A 287 2.77 -32.37 9.19
N ALA A 288 3.29 -31.19 8.86
CA ALA A 288 2.97 -30.47 7.64
C ALA A 288 3.58 -31.12 6.37
N LYS A 289 4.40 -32.17 6.53
CA LYS A 289 5.10 -32.89 5.47
C LYS A 289 6.08 -32.02 4.67
N VAL A 290 6.59 -30.97 5.26
CA VAL A 290 7.60 -30.08 4.67
C VAL A 290 9.00 -30.32 5.25
N ILE A 291 9.11 -31.11 6.32
CA ILE A 291 10.36 -31.62 6.89
C ILE A 291 10.38 -33.15 6.77
N ASP A 292 11.45 -33.70 6.17
CA ASP A 292 11.83 -35.09 6.37
C ASP A 292 12.76 -35.18 7.61
N PRO A 293 12.34 -35.79 8.72
CA PRO A 293 13.18 -35.85 9.93
C PRO A 293 14.47 -36.64 9.75
N LYS A 294 14.66 -37.35 8.63
CA LYS A 294 15.89 -38.04 8.24
C LYS A 294 16.74 -37.22 7.25
N GLY A 295 16.28 -36.06 6.84
CA GLY A 295 17.02 -35.17 5.94
C GLY A 295 18.34 -34.73 6.58
N ALA A 296 19.42 -34.81 5.82
CA ALA A 296 20.77 -34.50 6.33
C ALA A 296 20.89 -33.03 6.82
N GLU A 297 20.13 -32.13 6.22
CA GLU A 297 20.07 -30.71 6.57
C GLU A 297 19.48 -30.42 7.96
N TYR A 298 18.81 -31.42 8.57
CA TYR A 298 18.23 -31.31 9.91
C TYR A 298 18.97 -32.09 10.98
N ASN A 299 20.03 -32.85 10.63
CA ASN A 299 20.74 -33.76 11.55
C ASN A 299 21.21 -33.08 12.83
N ASP A 300 21.82 -31.88 12.73
CA ASP A 300 22.30 -31.12 13.88
C ASP A 300 21.18 -30.69 14.81
N LEU A 301 20.07 -30.21 14.23
CA LEU A 301 18.88 -29.81 14.98
C LEU A 301 18.26 -31.01 15.69
N VAL A 302 18.06 -32.12 14.98
CA VAL A 302 17.50 -33.36 15.54
C VAL A 302 18.41 -33.94 16.67
N ALA A 303 19.73 -33.93 16.45
CA ALA A 303 20.67 -34.37 17.49
C ALA A 303 20.60 -33.46 18.72
N GLY A 304 20.57 -32.14 18.53
CA GLY A 304 20.45 -31.19 19.64
C GLY A 304 19.16 -31.36 20.43
N LEU A 305 18.01 -31.54 19.75
CA LEU A 305 16.71 -31.75 20.41
C LEU A 305 16.61 -33.07 21.15
N LYS A 306 17.34 -34.09 20.74
CA LYS A 306 17.40 -35.39 21.44
C LYS A 306 18.18 -35.35 22.77
N VAL A 307 19.27 -34.56 22.80
CA VAL A 307 20.18 -34.50 23.95
C VAL A 307 19.68 -33.53 25.04
N LYS A 308 18.95 -32.49 24.65
CA LYS A 308 18.49 -31.45 25.58
C LYS A 308 17.20 -31.87 26.26
N ALA A 309 17.24 -31.83 27.60
CA ALA A 309 16.06 -32.10 28.40
C ALA A 309 14.97 -31.04 28.20
N LYS A 310 13.75 -31.50 28.01
CA LYS A 310 12.57 -30.66 28.01
C LYS A 310 12.18 -30.33 29.43
N ALA A 311 11.93 -29.06 29.74
CA ALA A 311 11.50 -28.66 31.06
C ALA A 311 10.08 -29.19 31.36
N THR A 312 9.90 -29.71 32.56
CA THR A 312 8.57 -30.02 33.10
C THR A 312 7.98 -28.83 33.84
N ALA A 313 6.67 -28.84 34.09
CA ALA A 313 6.03 -27.77 34.87
C ALA A 313 6.63 -27.70 36.31
N ALA A 314 7.07 -28.81 36.88
CA ALA A 314 7.73 -28.84 38.19
C ALA A 314 9.10 -28.15 38.13
N ASP A 315 9.89 -28.42 37.10
CA ASP A 315 11.19 -27.76 36.92
C ASP A 315 11.02 -26.23 36.78
N LEU A 316 10.02 -25.80 36.02
CA LEU A 316 9.72 -24.37 35.80
C LEU A 316 9.22 -23.68 37.08
N GLU A 317 8.48 -24.40 37.93
CA GLU A 317 8.02 -23.90 39.24
C GLU A 317 9.21 -23.65 40.17
N VAL A 318 10.16 -24.57 40.22
CA VAL A 318 11.42 -24.41 41.00
C VAL A 318 12.23 -23.26 40.45
N ALA A 319 12.42 -23.21 39.14
CA ALA A 319 13.17 -22.14 38.46
C ALA A 319 12.54 -20.76 38.69
N SER A 320 11.22 -20.65 38.67
CA SER A 320 10.53 -19.36 38.85
C SER A 320 10.71 -18.78 40.25
N LYS A 321 10.71 -19.64 41.26
CA LYS A 321 10.99 -19.26 42.67
C LYS A 321 12.44 -18.83 42.88
N ALA A 322 13.36 -19.43 42.16
CA ALA A 322 14.79 -19.12 42.23
C ALA A 322 15.20 -17.89 41.38
N ALA A 323 14.34 -17.43 40.46
CA ALA A 323 14.65 -16.36 39.54
C ALA A 323 14.80 -14.98 40.23
N THR A 324 15.99 -14.38 40.10
CA THR A 324 16.33 -13.09 40.72
C THR A 324 16.16 -11.91 39.75
N THR A 325 16.14 -12.15 38.43
CA THR A 325 16.04 -11.13 37.38
C THR A 325 14.73 -11.24 36.61
N GLY A 326 14.28 -10.13 36.05
CA GLY A 326 13.07 -10.12 35.23
C GLY A 326 13.21 -10.90 33.94
N ILE A 327 14.38 -10.85 33.27
CA ILE A 327 14.63 -11.62 32.05
C ILE A 327 14.53 -13.13 32.28
N ALA A 328 15.00 -13.61 33.42
CA ALA A 328 14.83 -15.03 33.77
C ALA A 328 13.34 -15.45 33.90
N LEU A 329 12.51 -14.57 34.48
CA LEU A 329 11.06 -14.81 34.54
C LEU A 329 10.39 -14.76 33.17
N VAL A 330 10.83 -13.87 32.27
CA VAL A 330 10.33 -13.83 30.88
C VAL A 330 10.60 -15.16 30.19
N HIS A 331 11.84 -15.68 30.24
CA HIS A 331 12.19 -16.94 29.60
C HIS A 331 11.46 -18.15 30.22
N ILE A 332 11.19 -18.13 31.53
CA ILE A 332 10.37 -19.16 32.18
C ILE A 332 8.92 -19.06 31.72
N GLY A 333 8.38 -17.85 31.62
CA GLY A 333 7.06 -17.59 31.08
C GLY A 333 6.90 -18.11 29.65
N ASP A 334 7.92 -17.92 28.78
CA ASP A 334 7.91 -18.45 27.42
C ASP A 334 7.80 -19.96 27.36
N ARG A 335 8.45 -20.69 28.30
CA ARG A 335 8.34 -22.13 28.38
C ARG A 335 6.96 -22.56 28.83
N TYR A 336 6.32 -21.86 29.78
CA TYR A 336 4.92 -22.09 30.13
C TYR A 336 3.97 -21.81 28.95
N ALA A 337 4.20 -20.71 28.22
CA ALA A 337 3.42 -20.39 27.03
C ALA A 337 3.56 -21.46 25.92
N ALA A 338 4.77 -22.04 25.77
CA ALA A 338 5.01 -23.15 24.84
C ALA A 338 4.26 -24.43 25.25
N MET A 339 4.01 -24.61 26.54
CA MET A 339 3.20 -25.73 27.09
C MET A 339 1.68 -25.46 27.05
N GLY A 340 1.27 -24.25 26.62
CA GLY A 340 -0.13 -23.82 26.59
C GLY A 340 -0.65 -23.22 27.91
N ASP A 341 0.19 -23.13 28.96
CA ASP A 341 -0.19 -22.49 30.22
C ASP A 341 0.02 -20.96 30.14
N TYR A 342 -0.86 -20.34 29.39
CA TYR A 342 -0.83 -18.88 29.19
C TYR A 342 -1.11 -18.10 30.46
N THR A 343 -1.91 -18.64 31.38
CA THR A 343 -2.23 -18.01 32.67
C THR A 343 -0.96 -17.84 33.52
N LYS A 344 -0.18 -18.89 33.62
CA LYS A 344 1.08 -18.86 34.36
C LYS A 344 2.14 -18.01 33.67
N ALA A 345 2.21 -18.11 32.35
CA ALA A 345 3.09 -17.26 31.52
C ALA A 345 2.83 -15.78 31.78
N VAL A 346 1.57 -15.34 31.69
CA VAL A 346 1.17 -13.91 31.90
C VAL A 346 1.52 -13.47 33.34
N ALA A 347 1.29 -14.31 34.34
CA ALA A 347 1.65 -14.02 35.73
C ALA A 347 3.16 -13.76 35.87
N LEU A 348 4.00 -14.60 35.26
CA LEU A 348 5.45 -14.48 35.31
C LEU A 348 5.95 -13.25 34.55
N TYR A 349 5.39 -12.92 33.40
CA TYR A 349 5.75 -11.70 32.66
C TYR A 349 5.38 -10.42 33.46
N ARG A 350 4.23 -10.40 34.13
CA ARG A 350 3.83 -9.30 35.02
C ARG A 350 4.77 -9.19 36.24
N ASP A 351 5.22 -10.30 36.79
CA ASP A 351 6.19 -10.31 37.89
C ASP A 351 7.58 -9.88 37.38
N ALA A 352 7.95 -10.24 36.16
CA ALA A 352 9.17 -9.76 35.52
C ALA A 352 9.23 -8.22 35.46
N LEU A 353 8.11 -7.55 35.11
CA LEU A 353 8.04 -6.08 35.06
C LEU A 353 8.36 -5.39 36.39
N LYS A 354 8.26 -6.11 37.50
CA LYS A 354 8.56 -5.61 38.85
C LYS A 354 10.02 -5.83 39.26
N LYS A 355 10.81 -6.57 38.45
CA LYS A 355 12.18 -6.95 38.76
C LYS A 355 13.19 -6.15 37.93
N PRO A 356 14.43 -5.96 38.45
CA PRO A 356 15.48 -5.30 37.70
C PRO A 356 15.90 -6.11 36.46
N GLY A 357 16.41 -5.38 35.45
CA GLY A 357 16.92 -5.97 34.20
C GLY A 357 15.83 -6.51 33.26
N THR A 358 14.58 -6.06 33.43
CA THR A 358 13.48 -6.39 32.52
C THR A 358 13.41 -5.38 31.39
N ASP A 359 13.41 -5.86 30.14
CA ASP A 359 12.94 -5.07 29.02
C ASP A 359 11.40 -5.07 29.02
N ALA A 360 10.84 -3.91 29.35
CA ALA A 360 9.39 -3.74 29.42
C ALA A 360 8.70 -3.95 28.06
N ALA A 361 9.37 -3.64 26.94
CA ALA A 361 8.82 -3.86 25.62
C ALA A 361 8.67 -5.35 25.32
N ILE A 362 9.67 -6.16 25.62
CA ILE A 362 9.63 -7.62 25.48
C ILE A 362 8.56 -8.21 26.41
N ALA A 363 8.57 -7.85 27.69
CA ALA A 363 7.60 -8.38 28.63
C ALA A 363 6.15 -8.06 28.25
N ASN A 364 5.86 -6.82 27.83
CA ASN A 364 4.54 -6.43 27.36
C ASN A 364 4.15 -7.12 26.04
N LEU A 365 5.08 -7.30 25.11
CA LEU A 365 4.84 -8.08 23.90
C LEU A 365 4.43 -9.52 24.23
N HIS A 366 5.18 -10.19 25.10
CA HIS A 366 4.90 -11.58 25.50
C HIS A 366 3.59 -11.69 26.31
N ILE A 367 3.26 -10.71 27.17
CA ILE A 367 1.93 -10.63 27.81
C ILE A 367 0.84 -10.57 26.73
N GLY A 368 1.00 -9.68 25.75
CA GLY A 368 0.04 -9.51 24.66
C GLY A 368 -0.13 -10.78 23.83
N MET A 369 0.96 -11.46 23.50
CA MET A 369 0.97 -12.71 22.76
C MET A 369 0.26 -13.85 23.52
N ALA A 370 0.57 -14.00 24.82
CA ALA A 370 -0.04 -15.03 25.64
C ALA A 370 -1.54 -14.79 25.85
N LEU A 371 -1.95 -13.54 26.09
CA LEU A 371 -3.36 -13.16 26.19
C LEU A 371 -4.11 -13.36 24.88
N ALA A 372 -3.49 -13.02 23.73
CA ALA A 372 -4.06 -13.28 22.42
C ALA A 372 -4.33 -14.78 22.18
N ARG A 373 -3.41 -15.65 22.61
CA ARG A 373 -3.54 -17.10 22.49
C ARG A 373 -4.52 -17.71 23.47
N SER A 374 -4.73 -17.09 24.63
CA SER A 374 -5.74 -17.51 25.61
C SER A 374 -7.15 -16.97 25.34
N GLY A 375 -7.31 -16.07 24.36
CA GLY A 375 -8.59 -15.49 23.97
C GLY A 375 -8.95 -14.20 24.69
N ASP A 376 -8.09 -13.65 25.54
CA ASP A 376 -8.30 -12.32 26.17
C ASP A 376 -7.88 -11.21 25.18
N LYS A 377 -8.77 -10.87 24.26
CA LYS A 377 -8.53 -9.84 23.24
C LYS A 377 -8.29 -8.46 23.85
N ALA A 378 -9.03 -8.09 24.89
CA ALA A 378 -8.91 -6.76 25.51
C ALA A 378 -7.57 -6.61 26.24
N GLY A 379 -7.21 -7.58 27.05
CA GLY A 379 -5.91 -7.61 27.73
C GLY A 379 -4.73 -7.67 26.76
N ALA A 380 -4.84 -8.48 25.70
CA ALA A 380 -3.83 -8.55 24.64
C ALA A 380 -3.63 -7.20 23.95
N THR A 381 -4.73 -6.53 23.58
CA THR A 381 -4.68 -5.22 22.92
C THR A 381 -4.02 -4.17 23.82
N ALA A 382 -4.37 -4.15 25.11
CA ALA A 382 -3.77 -3.22 26.07
C ALA A 382 -2.27 -3.43 26.22
N ALA A 383 -1.82 -4.70 26.36
CA ALA A 383 -0.41 -5.04 26.50
C ALA A 383 0.40 -4.71 25.23
N LEU A 384 -0.13 -5.06 24.05
CA LEU A 384 0.55 -4.80 22.77
C LEU A 384 0.66 -3.31 22.47
N ASN A 385 -0.34 -2.48 22.83
CA ASN A 385 -0.27 -1.03 22.67
C ASN A 385 0.75 -0.36 23.62
N ALA A 386 1.14 -1.02 24.70
CA ALA A 386 2.18 -0.54 25.60
C ALA A 386 3.61 -0.85 25.10
N VAL A 387 3.75 -1.61 24.01
CA VAL A 387 5.06 -1.97 23.45
C VAL A 387 5.63 -0.79 22.67
N THR A 388 6.87 -0.41 23.00
CA THR A 388 7.61 0.68 22.34
C THR A 388 8.96 0.20 21.81
N GLY A 389 9.72 1.09 21.15
CA GLY A 389 11.06 0.79 20.66
C GLY A 389 11.09 -0.25 19.54
N SER A 390 12.12 -1.08 19.52
CA SER A 390 12.39 -2.05 18.46
C SER A 390 11.33 -3.15 18.31
N ARG A 391 10.52 -3.40 19.35
CA ARG A 391 9.45 -4.40 19.35
C ARG A 391 8.10 -3.85 18.88
N ALA A 392 7.98 -2.53 18.70
CA ALA A 392 6.70 -1.88 18.38
C ALA A 392 6.06 -2.41 17.09
N ASP A 393 6.84 -2.65 16.03
CA ASP A 393 6.29 -3.16 14.78
C ASP A 393 5.87 -4.62 14.89
N ILE A 394 6.58 -5.44 15.68
CA ILE A 394 6.15 -6.83 15.99
C ILE A 394 4.81 -6.80 16.72
N ALA A 395 4.66 -5.91 17.72
CA ALA A 395 3.39 -5.74 18.42
C ALA A 395 2.25 -5.32 17.48
N LYS A 396 2.51 -4.44 16.50
CA LYS A 396 1.51 -4.05 15.50
C LYS A 396 1.10 -5.22 14.58
N PHE A 397 2.00 -6.14 14.24
CA PHE A 397 1.61 -7.39 13.55
C PHE A 397 0.66 -8.24 14.40
N TRP A 398 0.94 -8.39 15.68
CA TRP A 398 0.05 -9.10 16.61
C TRP A 398 -1.30 -8.41 16.81
N LEU A 399 -1.33 -7.05 16.85
CA LEU A 399 -2.57 -6.28 16.85
C LEU A 399 -3.37 -6.49 15.56
N THR A 400 -2.69 -6.55 14.41
CA THR A 400 -3.34 -6.88 13.13
C THR A 400 -4.01 -8.25 13.19
N TYR A 401 -3.31 -9.25 13.72
CA TYR A 401 -3.87 -10.60 13.92
C TYR A 401 -5.11 -10.59 14.82
N LEU A 402 -5.05 -9.89 15.96
CA LEU A 402 -6.19 -9.76 16.89
C LEU A 402 -7.41 -9.11 16.25
N ASN A 403 -7.18 -8.08 15.43
CA ASN A 403 -8.28 -7.37 14.75
C ASN A 403 -8.96 -8.24 13.68
N LEU A 404 -8.24 -9.18 13.10
CA LEU A 404 -8.77 -10.11 12.09
C LEU A 404 -9.51 -11.32 12.68
N LYS A 405 -9.28 -11.62 13.96
CA LYS A 405 -9.96 -12.73 14.67
C LYS A 405 -11.36 -12.36 15.21
N GLY A 406 -11.81 -11.13 15.03
CA GLY A 406 -13.14 -10.65 15.39
C GLY A 406 -13.19 -10.03 16.77
#